data_afacde6c24be40a72f584c9412d9979b
#
_entry.id   afacde6c24be40a72f584c9412d9979b
#
_cell.length_a   1.000
_cell.length_b   1.000
_cell.length_c   1.000
_cell.angle_alpha   90.00
_cell.angle_beta   90.00
_cell.angle_gamma   90.00
#
_symmetry.space_group_name_H-M   'P 1'
#
loop_
_entity.id
_entity.type
_entity.pdbx_description
1 polymer ?
#
loop_
_entity_poly.entity_id
_entity_poly.type
_entity_poly.pdbx_seq_one_letter_code
_entity_poly.pdbx_strand_id
1 'polypeptide(L)'
;TTRLVGSEMCIRDSSVLFYAGLFLSIGEIANMVGVALCVPIANRLGKKTTFMLVNMSLIVLSVGFFFLPLTNAGYWLMLLFQILISTLTGIMSPLVWSMYADVSDYAELKFKTASTGLIFSSSSMAMKFGGAIGGAAVMWLLDGFGYIVRSTDQANAVIAQPDSAISCLWWLMSFIPAIVAALAVVIVYFYPLTTKRVDDIVSQLALQRGISNPTDIPAVDEATDFANTNS
;
A
#
# COMPACT_ATOMS: atom_id res chain seq x y z
N THR A 1 -36.66 -14.70 -29.29
CA THR A 1 -36.35 -14.90 -27.86
C THR A 1 -34.85 -14.93 -27.61
N THR A 2 -34.03 -15.52 -28.50
CA THR A 2 -32.54 -15.55 -28.34
C THR A 2 -31.88 -14.17 -28.48
N ARG A 3 -32.44 -13.26 -29.29
CA ARG A 3 -31.90 -11.87 -29.39
C ARG A 3 -32.19 -11.02 -28.14
N LEU A 4 -33.39 -11.18 -27.54
CA LEU A 4 -33.76 -10.46 -26.32
C LEU A 4 -32.93 -10.95 -25.11
N VAL A 5 -32.74 -12.26 -24.96
CA VAL A 5 -31.90 -12.83 -23.90
C VAL A 5 -30.45 -12.38 -24.05
N GLY A 6 -29.93 -12.32 -25.28
CA GLY A 6 -28.56 -11.83 -25.54
C GLY A 6 -28.39 -10.33 -25.24
N SER A 7 -29.41 -9.51 -25.50
CA SER A 7 -29.33 -8.06 -25.20
C SER A 7 -29.41 -7.77 -23.69
N GLU A 8 -30.28 -8.46 -22.95
CA GLU A 8 -30.39 -8.32 -21.50
C GLU A 8 -29.11 -8.83 -20.77
N MET A 9 -28.50 -9.90 -21.29
CA MET A 9 -27.26 -10.44 -20.77
C MET A 9 -26.08 -9.49 -21.02
N CYS A 10 -26.00 -8.86 -22.20
CA CYS A 10 -25.00 -7.86 -22.53
C CYS A 10 -25.13 -6.59 -21.67
N ILE A 11 -26.36 -6.13 -21.42
CA ILE A 11 -26.64 -4.95 -20.57
C ILE A 11 -26.27 -5.25 -19.11
N ARG A 12 -26.54 -6.46 -18.62
CA ARG A 12 -26.21 -6.87 -17.25
C ARG A 12 -24.70 -7.02 -17.04
N ASP A 13 -23.98 -7.58 -18.00
CA ASP A 13 -22.52 -7.68 -17.97
C ASP A 13 -21.86 -6.30 -18.06
N SER A 14 -22.38 -5.40 -18.89
CA SER A 14 -21.87 -4.03 -18.99
C SER A 14 -22.08 -3.24 -17.70
N SER A 15 -23.22 -3.42 -17.01
CA SER A 15 -23.47 -2.75 -15.74
C SER A 15 -22.54 -3.25 -14.63
N VAL A 16 -22.28 -4.54 -14.54
CA VAL A 16 -21.34 -5.12 -13.55
C VAL A 16 -19.93 -4.62 -13.81
N LEU A 17 -19.48 -4.61 -15.07
CA LEU A 17 -18.17 -4.05 -15.45
C LEU A 17 -18.06 -2.56 -15.14
N PHE A 18 -19.15 -1.79 -15.35
CA PHE A 18 -19.19 -0.37 -15.02
C PHE A 18 -19.05 -0.13 -13.52
N TYR A 19 -19.80 -0.86 -12.67
CA TYR A 19 -19.72 -0.73 -11.22
C TYR A 19 -18.35 -1.19 -10.68
N ALA A 20 -17.77 -2.25 -11.24
CA ALA A 20 -16.43 -2.69 -10.89
C ALA A 20 -15.36 -1.68 -11.29
N GLY A 21 -15.46 -1.12 -12.50
CA GLY A 21 -14.57 -0.07 -12.96
C GLY A 21 -14.67 1.21 -12.13
N LEU A 22 -15.87 1.60 -11.75
CA LEU A 22 -16.13 2.75 -10.89
C LEU A 22 -15.53 2.55 -9.48
N PHE A 23 -15.68 1.36 -8.92
CA PHE A 23 -15.10 0.99 -7.62
C PHE A 23 -13.58 1.10 -7.61
N LEU A 24 -12.91 0.57 -8.64
CA LEU A 24 -11.46 0.65 -8.78
C LEU A 24 -10.99 2.08 -9.01
N SER A 25 -11.63 2.81 -9.93
CA SER A 25 -11.23 4.18 -10.28
C SER A 25 -11.37 5.16 -9.10
N ILE A 26 -12.44 5.05 -8.33
CA ILE A 26 -12.63 5.86 -7.11
C ILE A 26 -11.56 5.50 -6.07
N GLY A 27 -11.21 4.21 -5.95
CA GLY A 27 -10.14 3.76 -5.07
C GLY A 27 -8.79 4.42 -5.43
N GLU A 28 -8.44 4.48 -6.72
CA GLU A 28 -7.20 5.10 -7.17
C GLU A 28 -7.18 6.62 -6.92
N ILE A 29 -8.29 7.31 -7.16
CA ILE A 29 -8.40 8.75 -6.85
C ILE A 29 -8.22 8.99 -5.33
N ALA A 30 -8.87 8.17 -4.51
CA ALA A 30 -8.73 8.25 -3.05
C ALA A 30 -7.28 7.97 -2.59
N ASN A 31 -6.59 7.05 -3.25
CA ASN A 31 -5.17 6.76 -3.00
C ASN A 31 -4.30 7.98 -3.30
N MET A 32 -4.52 8.69 -4.42
CA MET A 32 -3.81 9.94 -4.74
C MET A 32 -4.03 11.02 -3.67
N VAL A 33 -5.26 11.15 -3.17
CA VAL A 33 -5.55 12.06 -2.04
C VAL A 33 -4.77 11.65 -0.79
N GLY A 34 -4.69 10.35 -0.51
CA GLY A 34 -3.89 9.80 0.59
C GLY A 34 -2.41 10.18 0.48
N VAL A 35 -1.81 10.07 -0.70
CA VAL A 35 -0.42 10.48 -0.95
C VAL A 35 -0.22 11.97 -0.61
N ALA A 36 -1.13 12.84 -1.04
CA ALA A 36 -1.06 14.27 -0.75
C ALA A 36 -1.19 14.58 0.76
N LEU A 37 -1.99 13.79 1.48
CA LEU A 37 -2.19 13.95 2.93
C LEU A 37 -1.02 13.38 3.77
N CYS A 38 -0.14 12.58 3.20
CA CYS A 38 0.98 11.96 3.92
C CYS A 38 1.88 12.99 4.59
N VAL A 39 2.33 14.01 3.84
CA VAL A 39 3.30 14.99 4.34
C VAL A 39 2.75 15.80 5.52
N PRO A 40 1.57 16.44 5.45
CA PRO A 40 1.04 17.21 6.57
C PRO A 40 0.74 16.36 7.81
N ILE A 41 0.34 15.10 7.64
CA ILE A 41 0.06 14.18 8.74
C ILE A 41 1.37 13.72 9.40
N ALA A 42 2.34 13.29 8.59
CA ALA A 42 3.63 12.83 9.09
C ALA A 42 4.41 13.92 9.82
N ASN A 43 4.32 15.18 9.36
CA ASN A 43 4.97 16.32 10.02
C ASN A 43 4.35 16.66 11.38
N ARG A 44 3.04 16.41 11.56
CA ARG A 44 2.35 16.71 12.84
C ARG A 44 2.50 15.58 13.87
N LEU A 45 2.36 14.34 13.44
CA LEU A 45 2.29 13.17 14.34
C LEU A 45 3.64 12.44 14.46
N GLY A 46 4.56 12.69 13.52
CA GLY A 46 5.79 11.94 13.36
C GLY A 46 5.58 10.65 12.54
N LYS A 47 6.62 10.25 11.79
CA LYS A 47 6.55 9.14 10.83
C LYS A 47 6.15 7.81 11.47
N LYS A 48 6.78 7.43 12.59
CA LYS A 48 6.48 6.18 13.31
C LYS A 48 5.04 6.12 13.79
N THR A 49 4.56 7.20 14.43
CA THR A 49 3.20 7.28 14.97
C THR A 49 2.17 7.24 13.84
N THR A 50 2.40 7.97 12.75
CA THR A 50 1.54 7.96 11.56
C THR A 50 1.45 6.55 10.98
N PHE A 51 2.57 5.85 10.83
CA PHE A 51 2.59 4.47 10.35
C PHE A 51 1.74 3.54 11.22
N MET A 52 1.92 3.62 12.53
CA MET A 52 1.14 2.79 13.46
C MET A 52 -0.36 3.11 13.43
N LEU A 53 -0.73 4.39 13.43
CA LEU A 53 -2.14 4.81 13.36
C LEU A 53 -2.81 4.37 12.07
N VAL A 54 -2.15 4.55 10.94
CA VAL A 54 -2.68 4.14 9.63
C VAL A 54 -2.89 2.63 9.57
N ASN A 55 -1.91 1.82 10.03
CA ASN A 55 -2.07 0.37 10.07
C ASN A 55 -3.17 -0.08 11.04
N MET A 56 -3.28 0.54 12.22
CA MET A 56 -4.37 0.23 13.15
C MET A 56 -5.75 0.57 12.55
N SER A 57 -5.86 1.69 11.85
CA SER A 57 -7.09 2.05 11.13
C SER A 57 -7.39 1.06 10.00
N LEU A 58 -6.37 0.60 9.25
CA LEU A 58 -6.52 -0.42 8.22
C LEU A 58 -7.02 -1.75 8.80
N ILE A 59 -6.51 -2.18 9.95
CA ILE A 59 -6.99 -3.40 10.64
C ILE A 59 -8.49 -3.28 10.95
N VAL A 60 -8.89 -2.17 11.56
CA VAL A 60 -10.30 -1.95 11.93
C VAL A 60 -11.20 -1.93 10.69
N LEU A 61 -10.79 -1.23 9.64
CA LEU A 61 -11.56 -1.14 8.40
C LEU A 61 -11.61 -2.48 7.67
N SER A 62 -10.49 -3.22 7.59
CA SER A 62 -10.45 -4.53 6.94
C SER A 62 -11.34 -5.54 7.66
N VAL A 63 -11.32 -5.58 8.98
CA VAL A 63 -12.24 -6.42 9.75
C VAL A 63 -13.69 -5.93 9.60
N GLY A 64 -13.92 -4.63 9.60
CA GLY A 64 -15.24 -4.04 9.38
C GLY A 64 -15.83 -4.40 8.01
N PHE A 65 -14.98 -4.49 6.99
CA PHE A 65 -15.39 -4.88 5.64
C PHE A 65 -16.06 -6.27 5.60
N PHE A 66 -15.65 -7.18 6.47
CA PHE A 66 -16.25 -8.52 6.56
C PHE A 66 -17.73 -8.52 6.95
N PHE A 67 -18.16 -7.55 7.76
CA PHE A 67 -19.54 -7.47 8.26
C PHE A 67 -20.49 -6.74 7.33
N LEU A 68 -20.05 -6.33 6.13
CA LEU A 68 -20.92 -5.60 5.21
C LEU A 68 -21.96 -6.52 4.56
N PRO A 69 -23.24 -6.11 4.52
CA PRO A 69 -24.31 -6.88 3.88
C PRO A 69 -24.21 -6.79 2.34
N LEU A 70 -24.45 -7.90 1.65
CA LEU A 70 -24.50 -8.01 0.18
C LEU A 70 -25.84 -7.49 -0.38
N THR A 71 -26.17 -6.23 -0.11
CA THR A 71 -27.38 -5.57 -0.62
C THR A 71 -27.01 -4.36 -1.46
N ASN A 72 -27.97 -3.79 -2.22
CA ASN A 72 -27.73 -2.57 -2.99
C ASN A 72 -27.27 -1.39 -2.11
N ALA A 73 -27.76 -1.29 -0.88
CA ALA A 73 -27.24 -0.34 0.11
C ALA A 73 -25.83 -0.72 0.56
N GLY A 74 -25.50 -2.02 0.62
CA GLY A 74 -24.17 -2.54 0.95
C GLY A 74 -23.11 -2.15 -0.07
N TYR A 75 -23.44 -2.02 -1.37
CA TYR A 75 -22.47 -1.57 -2.39
C TYR A 75 -21.94 -0.15 -2.10
N TRP A 76 -22.83 0.79 -1.76
CA TRP A 76 -22.41 2.15 -1.40
C TRP A 76 -21.57 2.19 -0.13
N LEU A 77 -21.88 1.32 0.83
CA LEU A 77 -21.09 1.19 2.05
C LEU A 77 -19.73 0.56 1.75
N MET A 78 -19.66 -0.48 0.89
CA MET A 78 -18.40 -1.04 0.40
C MET A 78 -17.53 0.02 -0.31
N LEU A 79 -18.15 0.89 -1.11
CA LEU A 79 -17.46 1.97 -1.80
C LEU A 79 -16.89 2.99 -0.81
N LEU A 80 -17.62 3.31 0.24
CA LEU A 80 -17.12 4.17 1.32
C LEU A 80 -15.89 3.55 2.03
N PHE A 81 -15.97 2.26 2.37
CA PHE A 81 -14.83 1.54 2.95
C PHE A 81 -13.64 1.50 2.00
N GLN A 82 -13.88 1.29 0.71
CA GLN A 82 -12.83 1.32 -0.32
C GLN A 82 -12.13 2.68 -0.37
N ILE A 83 -12.87 3.78 -0.35
CA ILE A 83 -12.30 5.13 -0.31
C ILE A 83 -11.40 5.32 0.92
N LEU A 84 -11.88 4.92 2.10
CA LEU A 84 -11.11 5.04 3.34
C LEU A 84 -9.85 4.18 3.32
N ILE A 85 -9.96 2.91 2.93
CA ILE A 85 -8.82 1.97 2.84
C ILE A 85 -7.80 2.48 1.82
N SER A 86 -8.25 2.91 0.64
CA SER A 86 -7.37 3.43 -0.40
C SER A 86 -6.65 4.72 0.01
N THR A 87 -7.34 5.63 0.70
CA THR A 87 -6.72 6.85 1.23
C THR A 87 -5.63 6.51 2.25
N LEU A 88 -5.90 5.59 3.18
CA LEU A 88 -4.91 5.15 4.17
C LEU A 88 -3.72 4.45 3.52
N THR A 89 -3.96 3.61 2.52
CA THR A 89 -2.91 2.94 1.76
C THR A 89 -2.05 3.95 0.99
N GLY A 90 -2.67 5.01 0.44
CA GLY A 90 -1.97 6.12 -0.20
C GLY A 90 -1.00 6.84 0.73
N ILE A 91 -1.37 7.04 2.00
CA ILE A 91 -0.47 7.63 3.01
C ILE A 91 0.74 6.72 3.27
N MET A 92 0.55 5.40 3.23
CA MET A 92 1.61 4.44 3.55
C MET A 92 2.78 4.48 2.56
N SER A 93 2.50 4.64 1.27
CA SER A 93 3.53 4.54 0.21
C SER A 93 4.68 5.54 0.41
N PRO A 94 4.46 6.87 0.41
CA PRO A 94 5.55 7.83 0.61
C PRO A 94 6.14 7.77 2.02
N LEU A 95 5.33 7.39 3.02
CA LEU A 95 5.80 7.27 4.40
C LEU A 95 6.87 6.18 4.55
N VAL A 96 6.68 5.02 3.93
CA VAL A 96 7.64 3.92 3.95
C VAL A 96 8.94 4.31 3.26
N TRP A 97 8.87 4.97 2.11
CA TRP A 97 10.07 5.47 1.41
C TRP A 97 10.84 6.49 2.25
N SER A 98 10.13 7.38 2.95
CA SER A 98 10.75 8.33 3.87
C SER A 98 11.43 7.63 5.06
N MET A 99 10.83 6.55 5.59
CA MET A 99 11.45 5.76 6.66
C MET A 99 12.70 5.01 6.19
N TYR A 100 12.78 4.59 4.92
CA TYR A 100 13.99 3.99 4.35
C TYR A 100 15.12 5.03 4.25
N ALA A 101 14.82 6.29 3.93
CA ALA A 101 15.78 7.37 3.96
C ALA A 101 16.34 7.59 5.38
N ASP A 102 15.46 7.62 6.40
CA ASP A 102 15.89 7.76 7.80
C ASP A 102 16.80 6.60 8.26
N VAL A 103 16.55 5.38 7.79
CA VAL A 103 17.43 4.21 8.05
C VAL A 103 18.77 4.39 7.35
N SER A 104 18.79 4.95 6.15
CA SER A 104 20.02 5.23 5.41
C SER A 104 20.89 6.24 6.15
N ASP A 105 20.30 7.33 6.64
CA ASP A 105 21.00 8.36 7.39
C ASP A 105 21.56 7.80 8.71
N TYR A 106 20.79 6.97 9.41
CA TYR A 106 21.26 6.26 10.60
C TYR A 106 22.45 5.34 10.32
N ALA A 107 22.39 4.60 9.21
CA ALA A 107 23.47 3.70 8.82
C ALA A 107 24.75 4.48 8.46
N GLU A 108 24.62 5.60 7.74
CA GLU A 108 25.75 6.48 7.41
C GLU A 108 26.43 7.04 8.67
N LEU A 109 25.65 7.54 9.62
CA LEU A 109 26.17 8.06 10.88
C LEU A 109 26.91 6.98 11.68
N LYS A 110 26.36 5.76 11.73
CA LYS A 110 26.88 4.67 12.56
C LYS A 110 28.10 3.98 11.96
N PHE A 111 28.07 3.71 10.65
CA PHE A 111 29.09 2.95 9.94
C PHE A 111 30.07 3.82 9.16
N LYS A 112 29.83 5.13 9.09
CA LYS A 112 30.63 6.11 8.32
C LYS A 112 30.80 5.73 6.85
N THR A 113 29.82 5.04 6.29
CA THR A 113 29.81 4.57 4.91
C THR A 113 28.45 4.87 4.30
N ALA A 114 28.43 5.56 3.17
CA ALA A 114 27.19 5.83 2.42
C ALA A 114 26.63 4.52 1.87
N SER A 115 25.63 3.95 2.55
CA SER A 115 24.99 2.69 2.19
C SER A 115 23.58 2.87 1.59
N THR A 116 23.23 4.10 1.21
CA THR A 116 21.91 4.48 0.68
C THR A 116 21.46 3.58 -0.46
N GLY A 117 22.31 3.37 -1.48
CA GLY A 117 22.01 2.51 -2.61
C GLY A 117 21.72 1.06 -2.21
N LEU A 118 22.44 0.51 -1.23
CA LEU A 118 22.22 -0.86 -0.74
C LEU A 118 20.87 -0.98 -0.02
N ILE A 119 20.50 0.00 0.80
CA ILE A 119 19.24 0.00 1.55
C ILE A 119 18.05 0.10 0.59
N PHE A 120 18.09 1.03 -0.38
CA PHE A 120 17.00 1.18 -1.35
C PHE A 120 16.90 -0.01 -2.31
N SER A 121 18.02 -0.59 -2.75
CA SER A 121 18.00 -1.77 -3.62
C SER A 121 17.47 -3.00 -2.89
N SER A 122 17.89 -3.24 -1.65
CA SER A 122 17.38 -4.36 -0.84
C SER A 122 15.88 -4.20 -0.51
N SER A 123 15.42 -2.97 -0.23
CA SER A 123 14.01 -2.67 -0.02
C SER A 123 13.18 -2.91 -1.27
N SER A 124 13.65 -2.48 -2.43
CA SER A 124 12.99 -2.73 -3.73
C SER A 124 12.93 -4.22 -4.06
N MET A 125 14.00 -4.96 -3.77
CA MET A 125 14.04 -6.41 -3.92
C MET A 125 13.03 -7.09 -2.99
N ALA A 126 12.99 -6.71 -1.71
CA ALA A 126 12.04 -7.25 -0.75
C ALA A 126 10.57 -7.00 -1.17
N MET A 127 10.24 -5.81 -1.70
CA MET A 127 8.91 -5.52 -2.23
C MET A 127 8.54 -6.40 -3.42
N LYS A 128 9.46 -6.65 -4.36
CA LYS A 128 9.21 -7.52 -5.51
C LYS A 128 9.03 -8.99 -5.08
N PHE A 129 9.87 -9.48 -4.17
CA PHE A 129 9.70 -10.82 -3.61
C PHE A 129 8.39 -10.96 -2.82
N GLY A 130 8.07 -9.97 -2.00
CA GLY A 130 6.80 -9.94 -1.26
C GLY A 130 5.59 -9.98 -2.18
N GLY A 131 5.61 -9.20 -3.26
CA GLY A 131 4.56 -9.21 -4.29
C GLY A 131 4.43 -10.57 -5.00
N ALA A 132 5.56 -11.18 -5.38
CA ALA A 132 5.57 -12.48 -6.04
C ALA A 132 5.04 -13.59 -5.12
N ILE A 133 5.53 -13.66 -3.88
CA ILE A 133 5.08 -14.65 -2.89
C ILE A 133 3.60 -14.43 -2.54
N GLY A 134 3.20 -13.17 -2.34
CA GLY A 134 1.80 -12.83 -2.06
C GLY A 134 0.87 -13.21 -3.20
N GLY A 135 1.23 -12.90 -4.44
CA GLY A 135 0.47 -13.29 -5.62
C GLY A 135 0.33 -14.80 -5.78
N ALA A 136 1.44 -15.54 -5.59
CA ALA A 136 1.41 -17.01 -5.63
C ALA A 136 0.54 -17.59 -4.51
N ALA A 137 0.63 -17.07 -3.29
CA ALA A 137 -0.17 -17.50 -2.16
C ALA A 137 -1.67 -17.30 -2.40
N VAL A 138 -2.06 -16.17 -2.99
CA VAL A 138 -3.46 -15.89 -3.38
C VAL A 138 -3.96 -16.92 -4.38
N MET A 139 -3.17 -17.23 -5.42
CA MET A 139 -3.55 -18.22 -6.44
C MET A 139 -3.68 -19.62 -5.85
N TRP A 140 -2.75 -20.06 -4.99
CA TRP A 140 -2.82 -21.35 -4.32
C TRP A 140 -4.02 -21.47 -3.37
N LEU A 141 -4.32 -20.40 -2.64
CA LEU A 141 -5.51 -20.36 -1.79
C LEU A 141 -6.79 -20.50 -2.61
N LEU A 142 -6.93 -19.73 -3.68
CA LEU A 142 -8.11 -19.80 -4.55
C LEU A 142 -8.28 -21.17 -5.20
N ASP A 143 -7.21 -21.77 -5.71
CA ASP A 143 -7.21 -23.13 -6.29
C ASP A 143 -7.61 -24.18 -5.26
N GLY A 144 -7.04 -24.12 -4.05
CA GLY A 144 -7.36 -25.01 -2.94
C GLY A 144 -8.82 -24.95 -2.46
N PHE A 145 -9.48 -23.79 -2.63
CA PHE A 145 -10.91 -23.61 -2.34
C PHE A 145 -11.81 -23.85 -3.56
N GLY A 146 -11.25 -24.32 -4.68
CA GLY A 146 -11.99 -24.71 -5.87
C GLY A 146 -12.48 -23.56 -6.72
N TYR A 147 -11.75 -22.43 -6.75
CA TYR A 147 -12.05 -21.31 -7.63
C TYR A 147 -11.95 -21.72 -9.09
N ILE A 148 -13.03 -21.54 -9.85
CA ILE A 148 -13.10 -21.92 -11.27
C ILE A 148 -12.58 -20.77 -12.11
N VAL A 149 -11.41 -20.98 -12.74
CA VAL A 149 -10.83 -20.00 -13.68
C VAL A 149 -11.58 -20.08 -15.00
N ARG A 150 -12.04 -18.95 -15.52
CA ARG A 150 -12.71 -18.85 -16.81
C ARG A 150 -11.72 -19.17 -17.92
N SER A 151 -11.97 -20.25 -18.70
CA SER A 151 -11.23 -20.52 -19.92
C SER A 151 -11.69 -19.61 -21.07
N THR A 152 -10.80 -19.34 -22.02
CA THR A 152 -11.05 -18.45 -23.17
C THR A 152 -12.25 -18.91 -24.01
N ASP A 153 -12.49 -20.20 -24.06
CA ASP A 153 -13.60 -20.81 -24.82
C ASP A 153 -14.98 -20.62 -24.16
N GLN A 154 -15.01 -20.19 -22.90
CA GLN A 154 -16.22 -19.97 -22.11
C GLN A 154 -16.49 -18.48 -21.83
N ALA A 155 -16.04 -17.60 -22.70
CA ALA A 155 -16.11 -16.14 -22.50
C ALA A 155 -17.55 -15.63 -22.20
N ASN A 156 -18.59 -16.34 -22.69
CA ASN A 156 -20.00 -15.98 -22.53
C ASN A 156 -20.75 -16.80 -21.48
N ALA A 157 -20.10 -17.72 -20.75
CA ALA A 157 -20.76 -18.52 -19.72
C ALA A 157 -20.70 -17.83 -18.36
N VAL A 158 -21.85 -17.68 -17.72
CA VAL A 158 -21.91 -17.27 -16.30
C VAL A 158 -21.54 -18.50 -15.48
N ILE A 159 -20.29 -18.54 -15.02
CA ILE A 159 -19.80 -19.61 -14.14
C ILE A 159 -20.15 -19.23 -12.71
N ALA A 160 -21.08 -19.97 -12.10
CA ALA A 160 -21.35 -19.83 -10.67
C ALA A 160 -20.14 -20.38 -9.90
N GLN A 161 -19.52 -19.54 -9.10
CA GLN A 161 -18.41 -19.94 -8.23
C GLN A 161 -18.95 -20.74 -7.04
N PRO A 162 -18.25 -21.77 -6.56
CA PRO A 162 -18.63 -22.50 -5.36
C PRO A 162 -18.58 -21.58 -4.12
N ASP A 163 -19.46 -21.85 -3.16
CA ASP A 163 -19.55 -21.05 -1.91
C ASP A 163 -18.24 -21.03 -1.13
N SER A 164 -17.44 -22.09 -1.23
CA SER A 164 -16.10 -22.18 -0.66
C SER A 164 -15.15 -21.13 -1.25
N ALA A 165 -15.17 -20.95 -2.58
CA ALA A 165 -14.33 -19.94 -3.25
C ALA A 165 -14.77 -18.52 -2.92
N ILE A 166 -16.09 -18.27 -2.82
CA ILE A 166 -16.64 -16.97 -2.38
C ILE A 166 -16.19 -16.67 -0.95
N SER A 167 -16.29 -17.64 -0.05
CA SER A 167 -15.83 -17.49 1.33
C SER A 167 -14.33 -17.19 1.39
N CYS A 168 -13.51 -17.88 0.57
CA CYS A 168 -12.08 -17.60 0.48
C CYS A 168 -11.78 -16.17 0.03
N LEU A 169 -12.51 -15.64 -0.95
CA LEU A 169 -12.37 -14.25 -1.39
C LEU A 169 -12.67 -13.25 -0.26
N TRP A 170 -13.71 -13.52 0.56
CA TRP A 170 -14.01 -12.70 1.73
C TRP A 170 -12.86 -12.71 2.76
N TRP A 171 -12.29 -13.88 3.04
CA TRP A 171 -11.13 -13.99 3.92
C TRP A 171 -9.91 -13.27 3.37
N LEU A 172 -9.65 -13.39 2.06
CA LEU A 172 -8.55 -12.72 1.37
C LEU A 172 -8.66 -11.20 1.43
N MET A 173 -9.87 -10.66 1.30
CA MET A 173 -10.08 -9.20 1.29
C MET A 173 -10.17 -8.59 2.68
N SER A 174 -10.48 -9.37 3.71
CA SER A 174 -10.74 -8.87 5.06
C SER A 174 -9.64 -9.27 6.05
N PHE A 175 -9.51 -10.56 6.35
CA PHE A 175 -8.64 -11.02 7.45
C PHE A 175 -7.16 -11.04 7.07
N ILE A 176 -6.80 -11.39 5.83
CA ILE A 176 -5.39 -11.47 5.43
C ILE A 176 -4.73 -10.10 5.45
N PRO A 177 -5.30 -9.02 4.88
CA PRO A 177 -4.74 -7.69 5.03
C PRO A 177 -4.65 -7.22 6.49
N ALA A 178 -5.66 -7.56 7.32
CA ALA A 178 -5.64 -7.22 8.73
C ALA A 178 -4.49 -7.90 9.50
N ILE A 179 -4.23 -9.17 9.23
CA ILE A 179 -3.11 -9.93 9.84
C ILE A 179 -1.77 -9.33 9.41
N VAL A 180 -1.61 -9.04 8.12
CA VAL A 180 -0.37 -8.44 7.61
C VAL A 180 -0.14 -7.05 8.21
N ALA A 181 -1.18 -6.23 8.31
CA ALA A 181 -1.11 -4.92 8.96
C ALA A 181 -0.77 -5.04 10.46
N ALA A 182 -1.32 -6.03 11.16
CA ALA A 182 -1.00 -6.29 12.56
C ALA A 182 0.48 -6.70 12.74
N LEU A 183 1.01 -7.57 11.87
CA LEU A 183 2.43 -7.92 11.87
C LEU A 183 3.32 -6.69 11.60
N ALA A 184 2.92 -5.83 10.66
CA ALA A 184 3.64 -4.59 10.38
C ALA A 184 3.67 -3.66 11.61
N VAL A 185 2.56 -3.53 12.34
CA VAL A 185 2.50 -2.75 13.59
C VAL A 185 3.47 -3.33 14.63
N VAL A 186 3.48 -4.65 14.82
CA VAL A 186 4.38 -5.32 15.77
C VAL A 186 5.85 -5.06 15.40
N ILE A 187 6.21 -5.18 14.13
CA ILE A 187 7.58 -4.94 13.67
C ILE A 187 7.99 -3.48 13.90
N VAL A 188 7.12 -2.53 13.54
CA VAL A 188 7.43 -1.10 13.70
C VAL A 188 7.36 -0.64 15.15
N TYR A 189 6.65 -1.35 16.02
CA TYR A 189 6.71 -1.09 17.46
C TYR A 189 8.14 -1.19 17.99
N PHE A 190 8.90 -2.20 17.54
CA PHE A 190 10.32 -2.37 17.88
C PHE A 190 11.28 -1.44 17.12
N TYR A 191 10.78 -0.66 16.16
CA TYR A 191 11.60 0.27 15.39
C TYR A 191 12.12 1.42 16.27
N PRO A 192 13.46 1.58 16.42
CA PRO A 192 14.07 2.47 17.41
C PRO A 192 14.13 3.94 16.98
N LEU A 193 13.89 4.25 15.68
CA LEU A 193 14.01 5.60 15.14
C LEU A 193 12.72 6.40 15.39
N THR A 194 12.70 7.11 16.51
CA THR A 194 11.67 8.09 16.84
C THR A 194 11.98 9.42 16.15
N THR A 195 10.98 10.27 15.89
CA THR A 195 11.16 11.58 15.23
C THR A 195 12.31 12.39 15.84
N LYS A 196 12.37 12.50 17.17
CA LYS A 196 13.47 13.20 17.85
C LYS A 196 14.85 12.62 17.54
N ARG A 197 14.93 11.30 17.45
CA ARG A 197 16.19 10.60 17.15
C ARG A 197 16.62 10.77 15.70
N VAL A 198 15.67 10.87 14.79
CA VAL A 198 15.95 11.19 13.38
C VAL A 198 16.45 12.61 13.25
N ASP A 199 15.84 13.59 13.92
CA ASP A 199 16.29 14.99 13.93
C ASP A 199 17.70 15.13 14.49
N ASP A 200 18.03 14.39 15.56
CA ASP A 200 19.37 14.34 16.14
C ASP A 200 20.40 13.73 15.14
N ILE A 201 20.01 12.69 14.41
CA ILE A 201 20.87 12.04 13.40
C ILE A 201 21.16 13.00 12.26
N VAL A 202 20.12 13.65 11.73
CA VAL A 202 20.27 14.61 10.62
C VAL A 202 21.16 15.78 11.04
N SER A 203 21.01 16.31 12.25
CA SER A 203 21.83 17.41 12.75
C SER A 203 23.31 16.99 12.94
N GLN A 204 23.56 15.79 13.46
CA GLN A 204 24.93 15.27 13.60
C GLN A 204 25.59 15.02 12.22
N LEU A 205 24.83 14.52 11.24
CA LEU A 205 25.31 14.30 9.90
C LEU A 205 25.66 15.62 9.19
N ALA A 206 24.83 16.67 9.40
CA ALA A 206 25.09 18.01 8.88
C ALA A 206 26.38 18.58 9.43
N LEU A 207 26.61 18.43 10.74
CA LEU A 207 27.88 18.85 11.39
C LEU A 207 29.10 18.08 10.85
N GLN A 208 28.99 16.78 10.61
CA GLN A 208 30.06 15.97 10.02
C GLN A 208 30.39 16.37 8.57
N ARG A 209 29.38 16.81 7.81
CA ARG A 209 29.53 17.29 6.43
C ARG A 209 30.00 18.75 6.36
N GLY A 210 30.23 19.42 7.49
CA GLY A 210 30.67 20.83 7.54
C GLY A 210 29.55 21.84 7.21
N ILE A 211 28.30 21.41 7.22
CA ILE A 211 27.14 22.26 6.97
C ILE A 211 26.72 22.91 8.31
N SER A 212 26.91 24.22 8.41
CA SER A 212 26.66 24.97 9.65
C SER A 212 25.15 25.15 9.95
N ASN A 213 24.25 24.94 8.96
CA ASN A 213 22.81 25.05 9.13
C ASN A 213 22.09 23.88 8.48
N PRO A 214 21.16 23.19 9.15
CA PRO A 214 20.37 22.10 8.55
C PRO A 214 19.48 22.54 7.36
N THR A 215 19.22 23.83 7.25
CA THR A 215 18.48 24.44 6.13
C THR A 215 19.30 24.64 4.86
N ASP A 216 20.62 24.54 4.97
CA ASP A 216 21.57 24.71 3.85
C ASP A 216 21.93 23.38 3.17
N ILE A 217 21.19 22.32 3.45
CA ILE A 217 21.33 21.03 2.73
C ILE A 217 20.85 21.28 1.29
N PRO A 218 21.75 21.24 0.28
CA PRO A 218 21.34 21.47 -1.11
C PRO A 218 20.32 20.40 -1.50
N ALA A 219 19.26 20.82 -2.19
CA ALA A 219 18.31 19.90 -2.78
C ALA A 219 19.09 18.91 -3.69
N VAL A 220 18.57 17.68 -3.82
CA VAL A 220 19.24 16.58 -4.55
C VAL A 220 19.72 16.96 -5.96
N ASP A 221 19.12 18.00 -6.57
CA ASP A 221 19.47 18.50 -7.90
C ASP A 221 20.80 19.30 -7.93
N GLU A 222 21.20 19.93 -6.81
CA GLU A 222 22.48 20.65 -6.76
C GLU A 222 23.66 19.71 -6.42
N ALA A 223 23.42 18.56 -5.79
CA ALA A 223 24.46 17.59 -5.47
C ALA A 223 25.09 16.93 -6.72
N THR A 224 24.41 16.93 -7.85
CA THR A 224 24.93 16.41 -9.12
C THR A 224 25.94 17.35 -9.79
N ASP A 225 25.87 18.64 -9.54
CA ASP A 225 26.82 19.62 -10.12
C ASP A 225 28.19 19.57 -9.43
N PHE A 226 28.24 19.27 -8.13
CA PHE A 226 29.51 19.10 -7.40
C PHE A 226 30.29 17.84 -7.81
N ALA A 227 29.62 16.80 -8.28
CA ALA A 227 30.27 15.59 -8.77
C ALA A 227 30.91 15.80 -10.15
N ASN A 228 30.36 16.70 -10.97
CA ASN A 228 30.84 16.99 -12.31
C ASN A 228 31.97 18.03 -12.36
N THR A 229 32.22 18.82 -11.34
CA THR A 229 33.28 19.83 -11.28
C THR A 229 34.61 19.32 -10.75
N ASN A 230 34.66 18.07 -10.23
CA ASN A 230 35.87 17.46 -9.67
C ASN A 230 36.35 16.19 -10.42
N SER A 231 35.91 15.99 -11.67
CA SER A 231 36.40 14.89 -12.52
C SER A 231 37.41 15.40 -13.60
#